data_a425a33eafa89a28403b9d2e8f2b2629
#
_entry.id   a425a33eafa89a28403b9d2e8f2b2629
#
_cell.length_a   1.000
_cell.length_b   1.000
_cell.length_c   1.000
_cell.angle_alpha   90.00
_cell.angle_beta   90.00
_cell.angle_gamma   90.00
#
_symmetry.space_group_name_H-M   'P 1'
#
loop_
_entity.id
_entity.type
_entity.pdbx_description
1 polymer ?
#
loop_
_entity_poly.entity_id
_entity_poly.type
_entity_poly.pdbx_seq_one_letter_code
_entity_poly.pdbx_strand_id
1 'polypeptide(L)'
;MLFRSAIHGGIYRARPEVNAVVHNHSTALIPFGVTGMPLRAIFHMGAVIGSEVPIWDSRPEFGDTNLLVTDHEKGRSLAAALGARRAALMRGHGSVVVGATLPIALGRTIYLDHNARLQAQALQLADDPDEVVYLDDEEVQALSWQAYARSWELWQTQWKPRLAAEAALRPIPPSA
;
A
#
# COMPACT_ATOMS: atom_id res chain seq x y z
N MET A 1 -24.72 0.18 -0.13
CA MET A 1 -23.73 -0.82 0.31
C MET A 1 -22.33 -0.24 0.04
N LEU A 2 -21.50 -0.11 1.05
CA LEU A 2 -20.22 0.59 0.95
C LEU A 2 -19.22 -0.28 0.17
N PHE A 3 -18.83 0.14 -1.03
CA PHE A 3 -17.83 -0.54 -1.90
C PHE A 3 -16.49 -0.85 -1.20
N ARG A 4 -16.12 -0.06 -0.20
CA ARG A 4 -14.89 -0.25 0.60
C ARG A 4 -14.87 -1.56 1.40
N SER A 5 -16.03 -2.17 1.67
CA SER A 5 -16.12 -3.41 2.44
C SER A 5 -15.59 -4.63 1.70
N ALA A 6 -15.61 -4.65 0.37
CA ALA A 6 -15.14 -5.80 -0.43
C ALA A 6 -13.61 -5.99 -0.35
N ILE A 7 -12.84 -4.93 -0.51
CA ILE A 7 -11.37 -4.95 -0.38
C ILE A 7 -10.97 -5.37 1.03
N HIS A 8 -11.41 -4.59 2.04
CA HIS A 8 -11.04 -4.83 3.44
C HIS A 8 -11.56 -6.18 3.93
N GLY A 9 -12.83 -6.49 3.65
CA GLY A 9 -13.46 -7.73 4.07
C GLY A 9 -12.83 -8.98 3.43
N GLY A 10 -12.39 -8.90 2.17
CA GLY A 10 -11.65 -9.97 1.51
C GLY A 10 -10.34 -10.27 2.21
N ILE A 11 -9.56 -9.22 2.51
CA ILE A 11 -8.26 -9.34 3.17
C ILE A 11 -8.41 -9.82 4.62
N TYR A 12 -9.30 -9.25 5.43
CA TYR A 12 -9.50 -9.66 6.83
C TYR A 12 -9.97 -11.13 6.96
N ARG A 13 -10.75 -11.63 6.01
CA ARG A 13 -11.15 -13.04 5.99
C ARG A 13 -10.01 -13.97 5.64
N ALA A 14 -9.15 -13.58 4.71
CA ALA A 14 -8.01 -14.39 4.25
C ALA A 14 -6.83 -14.33 5.24
N ARG A 15 -6.69 -13.26 6.01
CA ARG A 15 -5.55 -12.94 6.86
C ARG A 15 -6.01 -12.53 8.27
N PRO A 16 -6.34 -13.48 9.17
CA PRO A 16 -6.83 -13.17 10.53
C PRO A 16 -5.85 -12.37 11.40
N GLU A 17 -4.55 -12.44 11.11
CA GLU A 17 -3.50 -11.70 11.81
C GLU A 17 -3.40 -10.22 11.39
N VAL A 18 -4.08 -9.83 10.30
CA VAL A 18 -4.13 -8.45 9.81
C VAL A 18 -5.22 -7.70 10.57
N ASN A 19 -4.84 -6.63 11.27
CA ASN A 19 -5.78 -5.76 11.98
C ASN A 19 -5.92 -4.36 11.36
N ALA A 20 -5.12 -4.05 10.34
CA ALA A 20 -5.22 -2.80 9.62
C ALA A 20 -4.96 -2.99 8.12
N VAL A 21 -5.83 -2.43 7.31
CA VAL A 21 -5.71 -2.38 5.84
C VAL A 21 -5.83 -0.94 5.40
N VAL A 22 -4.88 -0.48 4.59
CA VAL A 22 -4.93 0.81 3.90
C VAL A 22 -5.09 0.56 2.41
N HIS A 23 -6.13 1.11 1.82
CA HIS A 23 -6.29 1.22 0.38
C HIS A 23 -6.07 2.67 -0.03
N ASN A 24 -5.28 2.89 -1.07
CA ASN A 24 -4.96 4.23 -1.58
C ASN A 24 -4.78 4.25 -3.11
N HIS A 25 -4.85 5.45 -3.68
CA HIS A 25 -4.68 5.72 -5.10
C HIS A 25 -3.38 6.51 -5.35
N SER A 26 -2.28 6.11 -4.71
CA SER A 26 -0.99 6.78 -4.90
C SER A 26 -0.59 6.81 -6.37
N THR A 27 -0.35 8.01 -6.88
CA THR A 27 0.08 8.22 -8.27
C THR A 27 1.49 7.69 -8.55
N ALA A 28 2.32 7.55 -7.52
CA ALA A 28 3.65 6.97 -7.65
C ALA A 28 3.62 5.45 -7.91
N LEU A 29 2.56 4.77 -7.46
CA LEU A 29 2.41 3.32 -7.59
C LEU A 29 1.74 2.89 -8.90
N ILE A 30 0.90 3.75 -9.48
CA ILE A 30 0.16 3.45 -10.72
C ILE A 30 1.09 3.01 -11.85
N PRO A 31 2.22 3.69 -12.15
CA PRO A 31 3.12 3.28 -13.23
C PRO A 31 3.61 1.84 -13.09
N PHE A 32 4.00 1.41 -11.89
CA PHE A 32 4.44 0.03 -11.64
C PHE A 32 3.32 -0.99 -11.91
N GLY A 33 2.10 -0.68 -11.46
CA GLY A 33 0.94 -1.55 -11.67
C GLY A 33 0.52 -1.70 -13.13
N VAL A 34 0.77 -0.71 -13.99
CA VAL A 34 0.37 -0.75 -15.41
C VAL A 34 1.49 -1.21 -16.34
N THR A 35 2.75 -1.02 -15.98
CA THR A 35 3.90 -1.47 -16.77
C THR A 35 4.30 -2.91 -16.44
N GLY A 36 3.91 -3.43 -15.29
CA GLY A 36 4.40 -4.70 -14.77
C GLY A 36 5.84 -4.64 -14.22
N MET A 37 6.45 -3.45 -14.15
CA MET A 37 7.77 -3.26 -13.57
C MET A 37 7.75 -3.69 -12.11
N PRO A 38 8.63 -4.62 -11.68
CA PRO A 38 8.70 -5.02 -10.29
C PRO A 38 9.01 -3.85 -9.35
N LEU A 39 8.20 -3.66 -8.32
CA LEU A 39 8.48 -2.69 -7.27
C LEU A 39 9.33 -3.37 -6.19
N ARG A 40 10.58 -2.91 -6.05
CA ARG A 40 11.61 -3.47 -5.17
C ARG A 40 12.09 -2.41 -4.18
N ALA A 41 12.56 -2.85 -3.01
CA ALA A 41 13.16 -1.95 -2.04
C ALA A 41 14.48 -1.38 -2.56
N ILE A 42 14.61 -0.04 -2.57
CA ILE A 42 15.79 0.67 -3.08
C ILE A 42 16.53 1.44 -2.00
N PHE A 43 15.97 1.57 -0.81
CA PHE A 43 16.59 2.24 0.33
C PHE A 43 16.13 1.60 1.64
N HIS A 44 16.85 1.85 2.74
CA HIS A 44 16.64 1.17 4.02
C HIS A 44 15.20 1.26 4.56
N MET A 45 14.53 2.41 4.45
CA MET A 45 13.12 2.54 4.88
C MET A 45 12.15 1.83 3.92
N GLY A 46 12.55 1.63 2.67
CA GLY A 46 11.79 0.85 1.70
C GLY A 46 11.69 -0.63 2.05
N ALA A 47 12.61 -1.17 2.84
CA ALA A 47 12.59 -2.56 3.29
C ALA A 47 11.29 -2.97 4.01
N VAL A 48 10.53 -2.01 4.56
CA VAL A 48 9.24 -2.27 5.23
C VAL A 48 8.16 -2.81 4.29
N ILE A 49 8.33 -2.67 2.96
CA ILE A 49 7.40 -3.21 1.97
C ILE A 49 7.60 -4.72 1.74
N GLY A 50 8.77 -5.26 2.11
CA GLY A 50 9.18 -6.65 1.86
C GLY A 50 9.91 -6.79 0.53
N SER A 51 10.31 -8.01 0.21
CA SER A 51 11.08 -8.35 -1.00
C SER A 51 10.23 -8.35 -2.27
N GLU A 52 8.92 -8.46 -2.14
CA GLU A 52 8.02 -8.58 -3.29
C GLU A 52 6.71 -7.84 -3.04
N VAL A 53 6.28 -7.07 -4.03
CA VAL A 53 4.98 -6.40 -4.09
C VAL A 53 4.24 -6.89 -5.32
N PRO A 54 3.32 -7.87 -5.18
CA PRO A 54 2.59 -8.43 -6.30
C PRO A 54 1.66 -7.42 -6.95
N ILE A 55 1.33 -7.64 -8.21
CA ILE A 55 0.35 -6.86 -8.96
C ILE A 55 -0.90 -7.71 -9.15
N TRP A 56 -2.04 -7.22 -8.66
CA TRP A 56 -3.35 -7.77 -8.96
C TRP A 56 -3.93 -7.10 -10.20
N ASP A 57 -4.23 -7.90 -11.22
CA ASP A 57 -5.00 -7.50 -12.39
C ASP A 57 -6.34 -8.24 -12.38
N SER A 58 -7.44 -7.51 -12.43
CA SER A 58 -8.77 -8.11 -12.42
C SER A 58 -9.16 -8.79 -13.76
N ARG A 59 -8.50 -8.44 -14.86
CA ARG A 59 -8.90 -8.89 -16.21
C ARG A 59 -8.87 -10.42 -16.43
N PRO A 60 -7.84 -11.17 -15.94
CA PRO A 60 -7.79 -12.60 -16.17
C PRO A 60 -9.00 -13.36 -15.62
N GLU A 61 -9.54 -12.89 -14.49
CA GLU A 61 -10.69 -13.55 -13.83
C GLU A 61 -12.04 -12.93 -14.21
N PHE A 62 -12.10 -11.60 -14.41
CA PHE A 62 -13.34 -10.84 -14.48
C PHE A 62 -13.54 -10.13 -15.82
N GLY A 63 -12.62 -10.29 -16.79
CA GLY A 63 -12.67 -9.56 -18.06
C GLY A 63 -12.50 -8.06 -17.90
N ASP A 64 -12.99 -7.31 -18.88
CA ASP A 64 -12.95 -5.84 -18.83
C ASP A 64 -13.91 -5.32 -17.76
N THR A 65 -13.37 -4.58 -16.81
CA THR A 65 -14.11 -4.03 -15.67
C THR A 65 -13.90 -2.53 -15.57
N ASN A 66 -14.66 -1.88 -14.70
CA ASN A 66 -14.43 -0.48 -14.31
C ASN A 66 -13.31 -0.32 -13.25
N LEU A 67 -12.48 -1.35 -13.03
CA LEU A 67 -11.39 -1.44 -12.04
C LEU A 67 -11.83 -1.35 -10.58
N LEU A 68 -13.13 -1.26 -10.28
CA LEU A 68 -13.63 -1.21 -8.91
C LEU A 68 -13.78 -2.62 -8.33
N VAL A 69 -13.40 -2.76 -7.07
CA VAL A 69 -13.63 -3.98 -6.27
C VAL A 69 -14.95 -3.84 -5.55
N THR A 70 -16.03 -4.29 -6.20
CA THR A 70 -17.41 -4.04 -5.77
C THR A 70 -18.06 -5.19 -5.01
N ASP A 71 -17.48 -6.39 -5.11
CA ASP A 71 -18.06 -7.63 -4.63
C ASP A 71 -17.03 -8.52 -3.91
N HIS A 72 -17.54 -9.58 -3.28
CA HIS A 72 -16.72 -10.51 -2.51
C HIS A 72 -15.77 -11.37 -3.35
N GLU A 73 -16.09 -11.61 -4.62
CA GLU A 73 -15.25 -12.44 -5.50
C GLU A 73 -13.99 -11.69 -5.86
N LYS A 74 -14.12 -10.44 -6.31
CA LYS A 74 -12.97 -9.56 -6.56
C LYS A 74 -12.16 -9.31 -5.28
N GLY A 75 -12.83 -9.14 -4.13
CA GLY A 75 -12.13 -9.00 -2.84
C GLY A 75 -11.31 -10.24 -2.46
N ARG A 76 -11.81 -11.45 -2.74
CA ARG A 76 -11.06 -12.70 -2.53
C ARG A 76 -9.88 -12.84 -3.48
N SER A 77 -10.10 -12.53 -4.77
CA SER A 77 -9.05 -12.56 -5.79
C SER A 77 -7.91 -11.61 -5.43
N LEU A 78 -8.22 -10.37 -5.04
CA LEU A 78 -7.22 -9.42 -4.54
C LEU A 78 -6.49 -9.93 -3.30
N ALA A 79 -7.21 -10.51 -2.34
CA ALA A 79 -6.60 -11.08 -1.14
C ALA A 79 -5.70 -12.29 -1.46
N ALA A 80 -6.06 -13.11 -2.45
CA ALA A 80 -5.23 -14.20 -2.93
C ALA A 80 -3.95 -13.69 -3.60
N ALA A 81 -4.04 -12.65 -4.43
CA ALA A 81 -2.88 -12.01 -5.05
C ALA A 81 -1.94 -11.37 -4.00
N LEU A 82 -2.50 -10.73 -2.97
CA LEU A 82 -1.72 -10.22 -1.83
C LEU A 82 -0.97 -11.34 -1.11
N GLY A 83 -1.60 -12.51 -0.94
CA GLY A 83 -1.03 -13.67 -0.24
C GLY A 83 -0.49 -13.28 1.14
N ALA A 84 0.72 -13.73 1.48
CA ALA A 84 1.42 -13.40 2.72
C ALA A 84 2.17 -12.05 2.67
N ARG A 85 2.11 -11.33 1.55
CA ARG A 85 2.86 -10.10 1.33
C ARG A 85 2.30 -8.93 2.16
N ARG A 86 3.10 -7.87 2.26
CA ARG A 86 2.77 -6.67 3.06
C ARG A 86 1.94 -5.65 2.29
N ALA A 87 2.01 -5.71 0.96
CA ALA A 87 1.28 -4.85 0.04
C ALA A 87 1.01 -5.58 -1.27
N ALA A 88 0.02 -5.10 -2.03
CA ALA A 88 -0.20 -5.47 -3.42
C ALA A 88 -0.59 -4.23 -4.22
N LEU A 89 -0.09 -4.11 -5.45
CA LEU A 89 -0.55 -3.12 -6.40
C LEU A 89 -1.83 -3.61 -7.08
N MET A 90 -2.70 -2.69 -7.41
CA MET A 90 -3.93 -2.93 -8.18
C MET A 90 -3.75 -2.22 -9.53
N ARG A 91 -3.67 -2.99 -10.61
CA ARG A 91 -3.42 -2.44 -11.95
C ARG A 91 -4.38 -1.30 -12.30
N GLY A 92 -3.83 -0.12 -12.59
CA GLY A 92 -4.60 1.07 -12.97
C GLY A 92 -5.51 1.66 -11.88
N HIS A 93 -5.34 1.22 -10.60
CA HIS A 93 -6.21 1.64 -9.51
C HIS A 93 -5.42 2.23 -8.33
N GLY A 94 -4.41 1.53 -7.83
CA GLY A 94 -3.65 1.96 -6.66
C GLY A 94 -3.01 0.80 -5.92
N SER A 95 -3.14 0.75 -4.61
CA SER A 95 -2.59 -0.33 -3.79
C SER A 95 -3.43 -0.67 -2.57
N VAL A 96 -3.18 -1.86 -2.02
CA VAL A 96 -3.57 -2.26 -0.67
C VAL A 96 -2.33 -2.55 0.14
N VAL A 97 -2.34 -2.15 1.40
CA VAL A 97 -1.23 -2.34 2.34
C VAL A 97 -1.80 -2.85 3.65
N VAL A 98 -1.13 -3.84 4.25
CA VAL A 98 -1.62 -4.50 5.47
C VAL A 98 -0.64 -4.38 6.62
N GLY A 99 -1.17 -4.46 7.84
CA GLY A 99 -0.38 -4.44 9.06
C GLY A 99 -1.13 -5.06 10.24
N ALA A 100 -0.35 -5.54 11.23
CA ALA A 100 -0.91 -6.00 12.50
C ALA A 100 -1.49 -4.82 13.33
N THR A 101 -1.10 -3.59 13.02
CA THR A 101 -1.64 -2.38 13.65
C THR A 101 -1.74 -1.26 12.62
N LEU A 102 -2.55 -0.23 12.93
CA LEU A 102 -2.69 0.95 12.07
C LEU A 102 -1.36 1.70 11.85
N PRO A 103 -0.51 1.94 12.86
CA PRO A 103 0.82 2.53 12.65
C PRO A 103 1.67 1.75 11.66
N ILE A 104 1.64 0.42 11.74
CA ILE A 104 2.37 -0.46 10.82
C ILE A 104 1.84 -0.33 9.37
N ALA A 105 0.53 -0.43 9.19
CA ALA A 105 -0.07 -0.32 7.86
C ALA A 105 0.18 1.05 7.23
N LEU A 106 0.04 2.13 8.02
CA LEU A 106 0.28 3.50 7.56
C LEU A 106 1.76 3.73 7.22
N GLY A 107 2.67 3.29 8.09
CA GLY A 107 4.12 3.40 7.84
C GLY A 107 4.53 2.71 6.55
N ARG A 108 4.06 1.47 6.35
CA ARG A 108 4.27 0.74 5.10
C ARG A 108 3.71 1.49 3.89
N THR A 109 2.54 2.09 4.02
CA THR A 109 1.89 2.85 2.93
C THR A 109 2.74 4.06 2.52
N ILE A 110 3.22 4.84 3.49
CA ILE A 110 4.02 6.04 3.23
C ILE A 110 5.36 5.65 2.59
N TYR A 111 6.03 4.65 3.14
CA TYR A 111 7.33 4.23 2.60
C TYR A 111 7.21 3.46 1.28
N LEU A 112 6.10 2.78 1.02
CA LEU A 112 5.78 2.22 -0.30
C LEU A 112 5.72 3.32 -1.37
N ASP A 113 5.02 4.43 -1.10
CA ASP A 113 4.95 5.59 -2.01
C ASP A 113 6.33 6.22 -2.21
N HIS A 114 7.09 6.47 -1.14
CA HIS A 114 8.43 7.03 -1.22
C HIS A 114 9.38 6.12 -2.02
N ASN A 115 9.34 4.82 -1.75
CA ASN A 115 10.16 3.84 -2.46
C ASN A 115 9.85 3.82 -3.96
N ALA A 116 8.58 3.86 -4.34
CA ALA A 116 8.18 3.90 -5.75
C ALA A 116 8.71 5.15 -6.46
N ARG A 117 8.64 6.33 -5.81
CA ARG A 117 9.21 7.57 -6.35
C ARG A 117 10.71 7.47 -6.54
N LEU A 118 11.42 6.97 -5.54
CA LEU A 118 12.89 6.83 -5.60
C LEU A 118 13.29 5.80 -6.67
N GLN A 119 12.59 4.67 -6.77
CA GLN A 119 12.86 3.67 -7.79
C GLN A 119 12.63 4.24 -9.20
N ALA A 120 11.53 4.97 -9.41
CA ALA A 120 11.26 5.61 -10.70
C ALA A 120 12.34 6.64 -11.06
N GLN A 121 12.85 7.40 -10.07
CA GLN A 121 13.96 8.34 -10.29
C GLN A 121 15.28 7.62 -10.58
N ALA A 122 15.59 6.54 -9.88
CA ALA A 122 16.79 5.75 -10.14
C ALA A 122 16.79 5.16 -11.54
N LEU A 123 15.63 4.63 -11.99
CA LEU A 123 15.47 4.13 -13.36
C LEU A 123 15.62 5.22 -14.44
N GLN A 124 15.34 6.48 -14.10
CA GLN A 124 15.58 7.61 -15.03
C GLN A 124 17.03 8.08 -15.04
N LEU A 125 17.82 7.80 -13.99
CA LEU A 125 19.22 8.18 -13.89
C LEU A 125 20.16 7.11 -14.44
N ALA A 126 19.72 5.85 -14.46
CA ALA A 126 20.50 4.74 -15.01
C ALA A 126 20.37 4.71 -16.55
N ASP A 127 21.47 4.48 -17.24
CA ASP A 127 21.46 4.26 -18.69
C ASP A 127 20.80 2.92 -19.05
N ASP A 128 20.99 1.91 -18.18
CA ASP A 128 20.34 0.60 -18.27
C ASP A 128 19.53 0.33 -16.97
N PRO A 129 18.24 -0.04 -17.05
CA PRO A 129 17.44 -0.43 -15.88
C PRO A 129 18.06 -1.54 -15.03
N ASP A 130 18.85 -2.43 -15.64
CA ASP A 130 19.53 -3.54 -14.95
C ASP A 130 20.73 -3.08 -14.10
N GLU A 131 21.20 -1.85 -14.27
CA GLU A 131 22.25 -1.26 -13.44
C GLU A 131 21.72 -0.74 -12.09
N VAL A 132 20.40 -0.64 -11.91
CA VAL A 132 19.82 -0.18 -10.63
C VAL A 132 20.02 -1.25 -9.57
N VAL A 133 20.79 -0.91 -8.54
CA VAL A 133 21.06 -1.78 -7.40
C VAL A 133 19.94 -1.67 -6.38
N TYR A 134 19.28 -2.77 -6.10
CA TYR A 134 18.21 -2.89 -5.11
C TYR A 134 18.71 -3.58 -3.84
N LEU A 135 17.99 -3.41 -2.75
CA LEU A 135 18.23 -4.23 -1.56
C LEU A 135 17.94 -5.70 -1.87
N ASP A 136 18.80 -6.58 -1.39
CA ASP A 136 18.56 -8.02 -1.45
C ASP A 136 17.63 -8.50 -0.33
N ASP A 137 17.28 -9.79 -0.34
CA ASP A 137 16.34 -10.35 0.63
C ASP A 137 16.90 -10.34 2.05
N GLU A 138 18.19 -10.50 2.24
CA GLU A 138 18.85 -10.48 3.55
C GLU A 138 18.84 -9.06 4.13
N GLU A 139 19.17 -8.05 3.32
CA GLU A 139 19.06 -6.64 3.69
C GLU A 139 17.63 -6.24 4.04
N VAL A 140 16.65 -6.66 3.20
CA VAL A 140 15.22 -6.40 3.45
C VAL A 140 14.78 -7.04 4.77
N GLN A 141 15.20 -8.26 5.08
CA GLN A 141 14.87 -8.91 6.35
C GLN A 141 15.53 -8.23 7.55
N ALA A 142 16.80 -7.89 7.44
CA ALA A 142 17.55 -7.21 8.49
C ALA A 142 16.96 -5.83 8.83
N LEU A 143 16.45 -5.11 7.82
CA LEU A 143 15.94 -3.74 7.93
C LEU A 143 14.42 -3.66 8.18
N SER A 144 13.68 -4.73 7.96
CA SER A 144 12.21 -4.72 8.00
C SER A 144 11.59 -4.60 9.40
N TRP A 145 12.41 -4.41 10.42
CA TRP A 145 11.97 -4.18 11.79
C TRP A 145 11.42 -2.75 11.96
N GLN A 146 10.66 -2.51 12.91
CA GLN A 146 9.84 -1.37 13.34
C GLN A 146 10.39 0.07 13.10
N ALA A 147 10.83 0.39 11.88
CA ALA A 147 11.38 1.71 11.55
C ALA A 147 10.39 2.88 11.69
N TYR A 148 9.08 2.59 11.73
CA TYR A 148 8.03 3.60 11.74
C TYR A 148 7.55 4.04 13.14
N ALA A 149 8.03 3.47 14.24
CA ALA A 149 7.59 3.87 15.59
C ALA A 149 7.88 5.36 15.86
N ARG A 150 9.11 5.81 15.56
CA ARG A 150 9.49 7.24 15.67
C ARG A 150 8.71 8.13 14.70
N SER A 151 8.53 7.66 13.47
CA SER A 151 7.76 8.40 12.46
C SER A 151 6.29 8.52 12.86
N TRP A 152 5.70 7.49 13.47
CA TRP A 152 4.33 7.51 13.95
C TRP A 152 4.10 8.60 15.00
N GLU A 153 4.99 8.76 15.98
CA GLU A 153 4.90 9.81 16.99
C GLU A 153 4.99 11.20 16.34
N LEU A 154 5.92 11.39 15.40
CA LEU A 154 6.06 12.63 14.66
C LEU A 154 4.80 12.94 13.83
N TRP A 155 4.28 11.97 13.09
CA TRP A 155 3.06 12.13 12.29
C TRP A 155 1.86 12.48 13.17
N GLN A 156 1.69 11.84 14.33
CA GLN A 156 0.63 12.20 15.26
C GLN A 156 0.77 13.66 15.75
N THR A 157 1.98 14.09 16.08
CA THR A 157 2.24 15.48 16.52
C THR A 157 1.90 16.49 15.43
N GLN A 158 2.18 16.17 14.17
CA GLN A 158 1.88 17.04 13.03
C GLN A 158 0.39 17.08 12.67
N TRP A 159 -0.32 15.96 12.80
CA TRP A 159 -1.71 15.84 12.32
C TRP A 159 -2.76 16.12 13.39
N LYS A 160 -2.50 15.84 14.66
CA LYS A 160 -3.45 16.09 15.76
C LYS A 160 -4.00 17.52 15.77
N PRO A 161 -3.19 18.58 15.65
CA PRO A 161 -3.70 19.95 15.60
C PRO A 161 -4.58 20.22 14.37
N ARG A 162 -4.22 19.68 13.21
CA ARG A 162 -4.99 19.83 11.97
C ARG A 162 -6.34 19.14 12.06
N LEU A 163 -6.37 17.91 12.55
CA LEU A 163 -7.63 17.15 12.74
C LEU A 163 -8.55 17.84 13.75
N ALA A 164 -8.00 18.42 14.82
CA ALA A 164 -8.77 19.18 15.80
C ALA A 164 -9.38 20.46 15.18
N ALA A 165 -8.61 21.18 14.36
CA ALA A 165 -9.11 22.34 13.64
C ALA A 165 -10.20 21.98 12.63
N GLU A 166 -10.03 20.91 11.85
CA GLU A 166 -11.04 20.44 10.91
C GLU A 166 -12.33 19.96 11.62
N ALA A 167 -12.18 19.27 12.76
CA ALA A 167 -13.34 18.84 13.55
C ALA A 167 -14.14 20.01 14.10
N ALA A 168 -13.47 21.10 14.50
CA ALA A 168 -14.12 22.33 14.97
C ALA A 168 -14.88 23.07 13.85
N LEU A 169 -14.50 22.86 12.59
CA LEU A 169 -15.15 23.49 11.42
C LEU A 169 -16.32 22.66 10.87
N ARG A 170 -16.49 21.41 11.28
CA ARG A 170 -17.62 20.58 10.84
C ARG A 170 -18.89 21.00 11.56
N PRO A 171 -19.97 21.40 10.85
CA PRO A 171 -21.25 21.63 11.50
C PRO A 171 -21.73 20.32 12.16
N ILE A 172 -22.16 20.43 13.41
CA ILE A 172 -22.81 19.31 14.11
C ILE A 172 -24.05 18.92 13.30
N PRO A 173 -24.18 17.68 12.79
CA PRO A 173 -25.40 17.28 12.11
C PRO A 173 -26.58 17.46 13.06
N PRO A 174 -27.75 17.96 12.59
CA PRO A 174 -28.92 18.04 13.42
C PRO A 174 -29.25 16.66 14.00
N SER A 175 -29.45 16.61 15.30
CA SER A 175 -29.89 15.41 16.00
C SER A 175 -31.21 14.91 15.39
N ALA A 176 -31.19 13.70 14.81
CA ALA A 176 -32.36 13.03 14.32
C ALA A 176 -33.22 12.53 15.49
#